data_ba328f04681be86d48d91375dfb785fe
#
_entry.id   ba328f04681be86d48d91375dfb785fe
#
_cell.length_a   1.000
_cell.length_b   1.000
_cell.length_c   1.000
_cell.angle_alpha   90.00
_cell.angle_beta   90.00
_cell.angle_gamma   90.00
#
_symmetry.space_group_name_H-M   'P 1'
#
loop_
_entity.id
_entity.type
_entity.pdbx_description
1 polymer ?
#
loop_
_entity_poly.entity_id
_entity_poly.type
_entity_poly.pdbx_seq_one_letter_code
_entity_poly.pdbx_strand_id
1 'polypeptide(L)'
;RFFRAGANRYLLRHETYNESHYRQLHPAEMSGKQRLQCLADLKDIGYQTGTGIMVGSPGQTVEHIIEDILFIEKLQPEMIGIGPFLPHHDTPFAQYPSGTVERTILLLSIFRLMHPSTLIPATTALATLIPDGRERGILAGANVVMPNLSPREERKKYELYNDKASLGAESAEGLATLQKQLNAIGYEISTERGDFKRTTDYTDSHRFISN
;
A
#
# COMPACT_ATOMS: atom_id res chain seq x y z
N ARG A 1 -20.97 11.58 -7.27
CA ARG A 1 -20.54 12.75 -8.09
C ARG A 1 -19.20 12.45 -8.76
N PHE A 2 -18.12 12.17 -8.02
CA PHE A 2 -16.77 11.93 -8.58
C PHE A 2 -16.72 10.74 -9.55
N PHE A 3 -17.37 9.63 -9.21
CA PHE A 3 -17.46 8.47 -10.10
C PHE A 3 -18.09 8.84 -11.46
N ARG A 4 -19.19 9.58 -11.46
CA ARG A 4 -19.84 10.07 -12.70
C ARG A 4 -18.98 11.07 -13.49
N ALA A 5 -18.01 11.72 -12.84
CA ALA A 5 -17.05 12.62 -13.48
C ALA A 5 -15.79 11.88 -13.99
N GLY A 6 -15.75 10.53 -13.89
CA GLY A 6 -14.67 9.69 -14.41
C GLY A 6 -13.63 9.21 -13.39
N ALA A 7 -13.78 9.56 -12.10
CA ALA A 7 -12.93 8.99 -11.05
C ALA A 7 -13.36 7.54 -10.80
N ASN A 8 -12.53 6.57 -11.17
CA ASN A 8 -12.89 5.15 -11.14
C ASN A 8 -12.06 4.31 -10.17
N ARG A 9 -11.11 4.90 -9.45
CA ARG A 9 -10.33 4.25 -8.38
C ARG A 9 -10.43 5.05 -7.09
N TYR A 10 -10.46 4.33 -5.97
CA TYR A 10 -10.43 4.94 -4.65
C TYR A 10 -9.65 4.05 -3.68
N LEU A 11 -8.62 4.58 -3.07
CA LEU A 11 -7.88 3.91 -2.00
C LEU A 11 -8.28 4.51 -0.65
N LEU A 12 -8.90 3.70 0.19
CA LEU A 12 -9.20 4.04 1.58
C LEU A 12 -8.67 2.94 2.49
N ARG A 13 -7.53 3.14 3.11
CA ARG A 13 -6.97 2.18 4.06
C ARG A 13 -7.87 2.12 5.29
N HIS A 14 -8.29 0.92 5.70
CA HIS A 14 -9.07 0.75 6.93
C HIS A 14 -8.22 0.85 8.19
N GLU A 15 -6.91 0.70 8.04
CA GLU A 15 -5.82 0.76 9.03
C GLU A 15 -5.82 -0.41 10.02
N THR A 16 -6.95 -0.79 10.56
CA THR A 16 -7.20 -2.00 11.32
C THR A 16 -8.70 -2.30 11.35
N TYR A 17 -9.06 -3.57 11.27
CA TYR A 17 -10.46 -4.01 11.37
C TYR A 17 -10.94 -4.02 12.83
N ASN A 18 -10.02 -4.23 13.77
CA ASN A 18 -10.34 -4.29 15.20
C ASN A 18 -10.74 -2.91 15.74
N GLU A 19 -11.97 -2.78 16.23
CA GLU A 19 -12.53 -1.51 16.70
C GLU A 19 -11.76 -0.93 17.91
N SER A 20 -11.31 -1.78 18.84
CA SER A 20 -10.54 -1.35 20.01
C SER A 20 -9.18 -0.78 19.59
N HIS A 21 -8.49 -1.46 18.68
CA HIS A 21 -7.22 -1.01 18.13
C HIS A 21 -7.41 0.26 17.27
N TYR A 22 -8.50 0.35 16.50
CA TYR A 22 -8.81 1.54 15.72
C TYR A 22 -8.92 2.80 16.62
N ARG A 23 -9.60 2.69 17.77
CA ARG A 23 -9.74 3.79 18.74
C ARG A 23 -8.43 4.20 19.40
N GLN A 24 -7.45 3.29 19.49
CA GLN A 24 -6.12 3.63 20.00
C GLN A 24 -5.31 4.45 18.97
N LEU A 25 -5.57 4.23 17.68
CA LEU A 25 -4.81 4.85 16.60
C LEU A 25 -5.40 6.18 16.11
N HIS A 26 -6.67 6.45 16.37
CA HIS A 26 -7.39 7.57 15.78
C HIS A 26 -8.05 8.46 16.83
N PRO A 27 -8.27 9.75 16.51
CA PRO A 27 -9.06 10.65 17.36
C PRO A 27 -10.45 10.08 17.67
N ALA A 28 -10.99 10.43 18.85
CA ALA A 28 -12.25 9.89 19.35
C ALA A 28 -13.47 10.17 18.45
N GLU A 29 -13.40 11.21 17.64
CA GLU A 29 -14.45 11.61 16.68
C GLU A 29 -14.49 10.71 15.44
N MET A 30 -13.42 9.94 15.19
CA MET A 30 -13.33 9.04 14.04
C MET A 30 -13.92 7.67 14.38
N SER A 31 -14.63 7.09 13.42
CA SER A 31 -15.28 5.78 13.55
C SER A 31 -14.72 4.76 12.58
N GLY A 32 -14.15 3.67 13.10
CA GLY A 32 -13.74 2.52 12.29
C GLY A 32 -14.92 1.94 11.51
N LYS A 33 -16.08 1.81 12.15
CA LYS A 33 -17.31 1.32 11.51
C LYS A 33 -17.73 2.17 10.29
N GLN A 34 -17.68 3.50 10.42
CA GLN A 34 -17.99 4.38 9.29
C GLN A 34 -16.97 4.24 8.15
N ARG A 35 -15.69 4.04 8.48
CA ARG A 35 -14.63 3.81 7.48
C ARG A 35 -14.85 2.50 6.73
N LEU A 36 -15.22 1.42 7.42
CA LEU A 36 -15.55 0.13 6.80
C LEU A 36 -16.82 0.23 5.95
N GLN A 37 -17.85 0.95 6.41
CA GLN A 37 -19.06 1.20 5.61
C GLN A 37 -18.73 1.98 4.33
N CYS A 38 -17.86 2.99 4.41
CA CYS A 38 -17.41 3.75 3.25
C CYS A 38 -16.72 2.83 2.20
N LEU A 39 -15.94 1.83 2.63
CA LEU A 39 -15.36 0.84 1.71
C LEU A 39 -16.43 0.00 1.00
N ALA A 40 -17.46 -0.43 1.72
CA ALA A 40 -18.60 -1.14 1.12
C ALA A 40 -19.34 -0.25 0.10
N ASP A 41 -19.64 1.00 0.48
CA ASP A 41 -20.31 1.96 -0.41
C ASP A 41 -19.48 2.23 -1.68
N LEU A 42 -18.14 2.31 -1.57
CA LEU A 42 -17.25 2.49 -2.74
C LEU A 42 -17.34 1.30 -3.70
N LYS A 43 -17.40 0.06 -3.19
CA LYS A 43 -17.62 -1.14 -3.99
C LYS A 43 -18.99 -1.12 -4.68
N ASP A 44 -20.04 -0.77 -3.95
CA ASP A 44 -21.42 -0.71 -4.46
C ASP A 44 -21.57 0.37 -5.55
N ILE A 45 -20.84 1.49 -5.44
CA ILE A 45 -20.81 2.52 -6.49
C ILE A 45 -20.09 2.03 -7.76
N GLY A 46 -19.19 1.05 -7.64
CA GLY A 46 -18.44 0.46 -8.75
C GLY A 46 -16.99 0.97 -8.89
N TYR A 47 -16.42 1.56 -7.85
CA TYR A 47 -15.00 1.90 -7.85
C TYR A 47 -14.12 0.65 -7.85
N GLN A 48 -12.97 0.73 -8.52
CA GLN A 48 -11.82 -0.11 -8.16
C GLN A 48 -11.37 0.34 -6.75
N THR A 49 -11.79 -0.44 -5.75
CA THR A 49 -11.64 -0.06 -4.35
C THR A 49 -10.37 -0.65 -3.77
N GLY A 50 -9.51 0.21 -3.24
CA GLY A 50 -8.34 -0.18 -2.49
C GLY A 50 -8.54 -0.03 -0.99
N THR A 51 -7.92 -0.92 -0.23
CA THR A 51 -7.84 -0.84 1.22
C THR A 51 -6.43 -1.16 1.72
N GLY A 52 -6.21 -1.25 3.03
CA GLY A 52 -4.90 -1.60 3.58
C GLY A 52 -4.75 -1.28 5.05
N ILE A 53 -3.58 -1.66 5.56
CA ILE A 53 -3.21 -1.54 6.97
C ILE A 53 -1.79 -0.98 7.14
N MET A 54 -1.49 -0.48 8.34
CA MET A 54 -0.12 -0.24 8.79
C MET A 54 0.38 -1.48 9.53
N VAL A 55 1.59 -1.96 9.19
CA VAL A 55 2.19 -3.12 9.83
C VAL A 55 3.06 -2.68 11.00
N GLY A 56 2.79 -3.19 12.19
CA GLY A 56 3.50 -2.84 13.42
C GLY A 56 3.09 -1.49 13.99
N SER A 57 1.85 -1.05 13.75
CA SER A 57 1.29 0.14 14.41
C SER A 57 1.19 -0.06 15.92
N PRO A 58 1.19 1.02 16.72
CA PRO A 58 1.14 0.94 18.17
C PRO A 58 -0.01 0.04 18.67
N GLY A 59 0.30 -0.94 19.52
CA GLY A 59 -0.68 -1.89 20.06
C GLY A 59 -1.16 -2.99 19.10
N GLN A 60 -0.64 -3.07 17.88
CA GLN A 60 -1.01 -4.14 16.94
C GLN A 60 -0.55 -5.51 17.41
N THR A 61 -1.48 -6.46 17.48
CA THR A 61 -1.20 -7.87 17.79
C THR A 61 -1.31 -8.75 16.55
N VAL A 62 -0.98 -10.03 16.67
CA VAL A 62 -1.15 -11.01 15.59
C VAL A 62 -2.64 -11.23 15.30
N GLU A 63 -3.50 -11.23 16.34
CA GLU A 63 -4.94 -11.37 16.22
C GLU A 63 -5.53 -10.22 15.39
N HIS A 64 -5.09 -8.99 15.63
CA HIS A 64 -5.50 -7.83 14.81
C HIS A 64 -5.14 -8.02 13.33
N ILE A 65 -3.95 -8.53 13.04
CA ILE A 65 -3.52 -8.81 11.66
C ILE A 65 -4.38 -9.92 11.03
N ILE A 66 -4.73 -10.96 11.79
CA ILE A 66 -5.62 -12.02 11.31
C ILE A 66 -7.01 -11.46 10.99
N GLU A 67 -7.57 -10.60 11.84
CA GLU A 67 -8.85 -9.93 11.58
C GLU A 67 -8.78 -9.08 10.30
N ASP A 68 -7.68 -8.37 10.10
CA ASP A 68 -7.42 -7.56 8.89
C ASP A 68 -7.35 -8.44 7.63
N ILE A 69 -6.65 -9.58 7.69
CA ILE A 69 -6.55 -10.54 6.58
C ILE A 69 -7.94 -11.09 6.21
N LEU A 70 -8.72 -11.52 7.20
CA LEU A 70 -10.08 -12.03 6.99
C LEU A 70 -11.03 -10.97 6.44
N PHE A 71 -10.91 -9.73 6.89
CA PHE A 71 -11.67 -8.62 6.34
C PHE A 71 -11.30 -8.33 4.87
N ILE A 72 -10.01 -8.30 4.54
CA ILE A 72 -9.51 -8.09 3.17
C ILE A 72 -9.99 -9.22 2.26
N GLU A 73 -9.94 -10.48 2.74
CA GLU A 73 -10.47 -11.63 2.01
C GLU A 73 -11.96 -11.48 1.70
N LYS A 74 -12.74 -11.02 2.67
CA LYS A 74 -14.18 -10.76 2.47
C LYS A 74 -14.46 -9.59 1.52
N LEU A 75 -13.67 -8.52 1.61
CA LEU A 75 -13.86 -7.30 0.82
C LEU A 75 -13.48 -7.51 -0.65
N GLN A 76 -12.53 -8.39 -0.96
CA GLN A 76 -11.99 -8.61 -2.31
C GLN A 76 -11.60 -7.30 -3.01
N PRO A 77 -10.66 -6.52 -2.45
CA PRO A 77 -10.30 -5.22 -3.00
C PRO A 77 -9.44 -5.33 -4.26
N GLU A 78 -9.50 -4.35 -5.12
CA GLU A 78 -8.68 -4.23 -6.32
C GLU A 78 -7.26 -3.73 -6.03
N MET A 79 -7.03 -3.16 -4.83
CA MET A 79 -5.70 -2.76 -4.35
C MET A 79 -5.57 -3.01 -2.85
N ILE A 80 -4.40 -3.52 -2.41
CA ILE A 80 -4.06 -3.70 -1.01
C ILE A 80 -2.79 -2.91 -0.70
N GLY A 81 -2.95 -1.78 0.00
CA GLY A 81 -1.84 -0.91 0.40
C GLY A 81 -1.36 -1.24 1.81
N ILE A 82 -0.25 -1.97 1.91
CA ILE A 82 0.39 -2.26 3.19
C ILE A 82 1.81 -1.73 3.24
N GLY A 83 2.23 -1.31 4.42
CA GLY A 83 3.58 -0.84 4.66
C GLY A 83 3.87 -0.78 6.15
N PRO A 84 5.14 -0.74 6.56
CA PRO A 84 5.49 -0.61 7.95
C PRO A 84 4.97 0.71 8.52
N PHE A 85 4.54 0.68 9.78
CA PHE A 85 4.31 1.90 10.54
C PHE A 85 5.62 2.66 10.67
N LEU A 86 5.58 3.96 10.44
CA LEU A 86 6.70 4.87 10.68
C LEU A 86 6.20 6.03 11.54
N PRO A 87 6.86 6.32 12.69
CA PRO A 87 6.43 7.41 13.56
C PRO A 87 6.67 8.77 12.89
N HIS A 88 5.89 9.76 13.29
CA HIS A 88 6.11 11.16 12.96
C HIS A 88 6.22 11.97 14.25
N HIS A 89 7.17 12.90 14.30
CA HIS A 89 7.49 13.69 15.51
C HIS A 89 6.31 14.55 16.01
N ASP A 90 5.40 14.95 15.12
CA ASP A 90 4.20 15.75 15.46
C ASP A 90 2.98 14.90 15.83
N THR A 91 3.16 13.61 16.10
CA THR A 91 2.04 12.72 16.46
C THR A 91 2.18 12.18 17.89
N PRO A 92 1.10 11.75 18.52
CA PRO A 92 1.16 11.04 19.81
C PRO A 92 2.04 9.78 19.79
N PHE A 93 2.37 9.29 18.59
CA PHE A 93 3.15 8.06 18.39
C PHE A 93 4.63 8.31 18.09
N ALA A 94 5.12 9.53 18.27
CA ALA A 94 6.50 9.92 17.96
C ALA A 94 7.59 9.03 18.60
N GLN A 95 7.31 8.48 19.78
CA GLN A 95 8.25 7.65 20.55
C GLN A 95 8.04 6.14 20.35
N TYR A 96 7.11 5.73 19.51
CA TYR A 96 6.88 4.31 19.22
C TYR A 96 7.88 3.79 18.19
N PRO A 97 8.28 2.51 18.30
CA PRO A 97 9.16 1.91 17.30
C PRO A 97 8.45 1.79 15.96
N SER A 98 9.22 1.85 14.88
CA SER A 98 8.73 1.52 13.54
C SER A 98 8.30 0.06 13.44
N GLY A 99 7.36 -0.22 12.53
CA GLY A 99 7.06 -1.58 12.11
C GLY A 99 8.25 -2.23 11.40
N THR A 100 8.29 -3.58 11.38
CA THR A 100 9.44 -4.30 10.83
C THR A 100 9.29 -4.59 9.34
N VAL A 101 10.42 -4.56 8.64
CA VAL A 101 10.52 -4.93 7.23
C VAL A 101 10.09 -6.39 7.02
N GLU A 102 10.59 -7.30 7.86
CA GLU A 102 10.36 -8.75 7.76
C GLU A 102 8.88 -9.09 7.82
N ARG A 103 8.17 -8.50 8.79
CA ARG A 103 6.71 -8.71 8.94
C ARG A 103 5.95 -8.14 7.74
N THR A 104 6.36 -6.98 7.24
CA THR A 104 5.74 -6.37 6.07
C THR A 104 5.94 -7.21 4.82
N ILE A 105 7.15 -7.71 4.58
CA ILE A 105 7.48 -8.61 3.48
C ILE A 105 6.68 -9.91 3.55
N LEU A 106 6.59 -10.51 4.74
CA LEU A 106 5.77 -11.71 4.95
C LEU A 106 4.29 -11.47 4.58
N LEU A 107 3.72 -10.34 5.03
CA LEU A 107 2.33 -10.01 4.72
C LEU A 107 2.11 -9.69 3.24
N LEU A 108 3.08 -9.05 2.56
CA LEU A 108 3.04 -8.88 1.11
C LEU A 108 2.93 -10.23 0.39
N SER A 109 3.74 -11.21 0.79
CA SER A 109 3.71 -12.56 0.22
C SER A 109 2.39 -13.26 0.49
N ILE A 110 1.85 -13.18 1.72
CA ILE A 110 0.55 -13.75 2.08
C ILE A 110 -0.56 -13.14 1.21
N PHE A 111 -0.64 -11.80 1.12
CA PHE A 111 -1.65 -11.15 0.30
C PHE A 111 -1.50 -11.45 -1.18
N ARG A 112 -0.29 -11.59 -1.70
CA ARG A 112 -0.09 -12.01 -3.10
C ARG A 112 -0.61 -13.42 -3.36
N LEU A 113 -0.38 -14.34 -2.44
CA LEU A 113 -0.89 -15.72 -2.57
C LEU A 113 -2.42 -15.78 -2.46
N MET A 114 -3.02 -15.00 -1.56
CA MET A 114 -4.47 -14.94 -1.38
C MET A 114 -5.18 -14.19 -2.52
N HIS A 115 -4.54 -13.16 -3.06
CA HIS A 115 -5.11 -12.24 -4.07
C HIS A 115 -4.17 -12.11 -5.28
N PRO A 116 -4.06 -13.13 -6.14
CA PRO A 116 -3.05 -13.17 -7.21
C PRO A 116 -3.09 -12.00 -8.20
N SER A 117 -4.27 -11.41 -8.45
CA SER A 117 -4.45 -10.32 -9.42
C SER A 117 -4.40 -8.92 -8.81
N THR A 118 -4.51 -8.80 -7.49
CA THR A 118 -4.66 -7.52 -6.81
C THR A 118 -3.42 -6.62 -6.99
N LEU A 119 -3.66 -5.32 -7.12
CA LEU A 119 -2.60 -4.33 -7.13
C LEU A 119 -2.04 -4.17 -5.71
N ILE A 120 -0.75 -4.44 -5.53
CA ILE A 120 -0.07 -4.34 -4.23
C ILE A 120 1.15 -3.44 -4.38
N PRO A 121 1.17 -2.24 -3.77
CA PRO A 121 2.31 -1.34 -3.84
C PRO A 121 3.50 -1.82 -3.01
N ALA A 122 4.72 -1.73 -3.59
CA ALA A 122 5.94 -1.63 -2.81
C ALA A 122 6.03 -0.19 -2.30
N THR A 123 5.74 0.02 -1.01
CA THR A 123 5.54 1.36 -0.46
C THR A 123 6.84 2.11 -0.22
N THR A 124 6.78 3.45 -0.28
CA THR A 124 7.90 4.32 0.11
C THR A 124 8.35 4.08 1.54
N ALA A 125 7.44 3.65 2.44
CA ALA A 125 7.78 3.32 3.81
C ALA A 125 8.82 2.19 3.93
N LEU A 126 8.75 1.16 3.06
CA LEU A 126 9.78 0.12 2.99
C LEU A 126 11.13 0.69 2.53
N ALA A 127 11.13 1.53 1.49
CA ALA A 127 12.33 2.17 0.99
C ALA A 127 12.94 3.20 1.98
N THR A 128 12.13 3.71 2.92
CA THR A 128 12.60 4.57 4.01
C THR A 128 13.34 3.77 5.08
N LEU A 129 12.86 2.56 5.40
CA LEU A 129 13.49 1.72 6.43
C LEU A 129 14.80 1.08 5.96
N ILE A 130 14.85 0.62 4.71
CA ILE A 130 16.05 -0.02 4.14
C ILE A 130 16.22 0.37 2.67
N PRO A 131 17.45 0.54 2.19
CA PRO A 131 17.73 1.00 0.82
C PRO A 131 17.12 0.12 -0.29
N ASP A 132 17.09 -1.20 -0.10
CA ASP A 132 16.53 -2.20 -1.03
C ASP A 132 15.08 -2.61 -0.70
N GLY A 133 14.40 -1.82 0.13
CA GLY A 133 13.06 -2.16 0.63
C GLY A 133 12.01 -2.30 -0.47
N ARG A 134 12.13 -1.52 -1.53
CA ARG A 134 11.24 -1.61 -2.68
C ARG A 134 11.45 -2.90 -3.46
N GLU A 135 12.70 -3.20 -3.80
CA GLU A 135 13.09 -4.40 -4.54
C GLU A 135 12.64 -5.65 -3.79
N ARG A 136 12.88 -5.71 -2.49
CA ARG A 136 12.40 -6.80 -1.63
C ARG A 136 10.87 -6.88 -1.61
N GLY A 137 10.18 -5.75 -1.60
CA GLY A 137 8.72 -5.71 -1.69
C GLY A 137 8.20 -6.28 -3.03
N ILE A 138 8.83 -5.93 -4.15
CA ILE A 138 8.49 -6.48 -5.47
C ILE A 138 8.74 -7.99 -5.52
N LEU A 139 9.91 -8.45 -5.06
CA LEU A 139 10.23 -9.88 -5.01
C LEU A 139 9.30 -10.68 -4.09
N ALA A 140 8.70 -10.02 -3.09
CA ALA A 140 7.70 -10.61 -2.19
C ALA A 140 6.26 -10.60 -2.74
N GLY A 141 6.05 -10.03 -3.94
CA GLY A 141 4.75 -10.05 -4.61
C GLY A 141 4.08 -8.69 -4.81
N ALA A 142 4.70 -7.57 -4.43
CA ALA A 142 4.21 -6.26 -4.84
C ALA A 142 4.38 -6.10 -6.37
N ASN A 143 3.46 -5.38 -7.01
CA ASN A 143 3.44 -5.16 -8.47
C ASN A 143 3.12 -3.71 -8.85
N VAL A 144 3.15 -2.80 -7.89
CA VAL A 144 2.92 -1.37 -8.14
C VAL A 144 4.05 -0.56 -7.51
N VAL A 145 4.54 0.43 -8.24
CA VAL A 145 5.42 1.48 -7.73
C VAL A 145 4.73 2.84 -7.87
N MET A 146 4.88 3.69 -6.87
CA MET A 146 4.23 5.01 -6.83
C MET A 146 5.28 6.09 -6.59
N PRO A 147 5.94 6.60 -7.64
CA PRO A 147 6.89 7.70 -7.50
C PRO A 147 6.15 8.98 -7.08
N ASN A 148 6.83 9.80 -6.28
CA ASN A 148 6.29 11.08 -5.86
C ASN A 148 6.36 12.11 -6.99
N LEU A 149 5.20 12.48 -7.53
CA LEU A 149 5.07 13.46 -8.62
C LEU A 149 4.91 14.91 -8.13
N SER A 150 4.90 15.16 -6.82
CA SER A 150 4.82 16.51 -6.28
C SER A 150 6.02 17.35 -6.72
N PRO A 151 5.87 18.66 -7.00
CA PRO A 151 6.98 19.57 -7.23
C PRO A 151 7.98 19.53 -6.08
N ARG A 152 9.28 19.66 -6.38
CA ARG A 152 10.37 19.54 -5.39
C ARG A 152 10.17 20.46 -4.18
N GLU A 153 9.73 21.68 -4.45
CA GLU A 153 9.52 22.74 -3.44
C GLU A 153 8.41 22.37 -2.44
N GLU A 154 7.41 21.58 -2.90
CA GLU A 154 6.26 21.19 -2.11
C GLU A 154 6.49 19.86 -1.33
N ARG A 155 7.51 19.07 -1.70
CA ARG A 155 7.73 17.74 -1.10
C ARG A 155 7.99 17.81 0.41
N LYS A 156 8.71 18.83 0.87
CA LYS A 156 9.00 19.05 2.29
C LYS A 156 7.76 19.35 3.13
N LYS A 157 6.69 19.81 2.51
CA LYS A 157 5.40 20.06 3.18
C LYS A 157 4.54 18.82 3.33
N TYR A 158 4.98 17.68 2.77
CA TYR A 158 4.25 16.42 2.71
C TYR A 158 5.01 15.28 3.40
N GLU A 159 5.55 15.55 4.56
CA GLU A 159 6.17 14.54 5.40
C GLU A 159 5.09 13.84 6.23
N LEU A 160 4.67 12.65 5.81
CA LEU A 160 3.70 11.82 6.54
C LEU A 160 4.34 11.05 7.69
N TYR A 161 5.65 10.96 7.72
CA TYR A 161 6.51 10.34 8.75
C TYR A 161 7.94 10.89 8.61
N ASN A 162 8.73 10.73 9.67
CA ASN A 162 10.12 11.21 9.68
C ASN A 162 10.94 10.55 8.57
N ASP A 163 11.88 11.30 8.01
CA ASP A 163 12.86 10.84 7.02
C ASP A 163 12.26 10.15 5.78
N LYS A 164 11.01 10.52 5.41
CA LYS A 164 10.34 9.96 4.23
C LYS A 164 11.25 10.02 3.01
N ALA A 165 11.51 8.85 2.41
CA ALA A 165 12.21 8.76 1.14
C ALA A 165 11.39 9.46 0.04
N SER A 166 11.80 10.68 -0.34
CA SER A 166 11.10 11.51 -1.33
C SER A 166 12.00 11.98 -2.46
N LEU A 167 13.29 11.60 -2.40
CA LEU A 167 14.33 11.97 -3.34
C LEU A 167 14.88 10.73 -4.08
N GLY A 168 15.67 10.96 -5.13
CA GLY A 168 16.26 9.86 -5.91
C GLY A 168 15.19 9.03 -6.63
N ALA A 169 15.26 7.70 -6.53
CA ALA A 169 14.33 6.78 -7.19
C ALA A 169 12.86 6.95 -6.79
N GLU A 170 12.60 7.58 -5.62
CA GLU A 170 11.25 7.85 -5.12
C GLU A 170 10.57 9.04 -5.79
N SER A 171 11.28 9.77 -6.64
CA SER A 171 10.77 10.97 -7.31
C SER A 171 10.52 10.72 -8.80
N ALA A 172 9.74 11.61 -9.43
CA ALA A 172 9.55 11.58 -10.88
C ALA A 172 10.88 11.72 -11.64
N GLU A 173 11.80 12.55 -11.13
CA GLU A 173 13.13 12.73 -11.69
C GLU A 173 14.02 11.48 -11.53
N GLY A 174 13.70 10.65 -10.52
CA GLY A 174 14.40 9.39 -10.24
C GLY A 174 13.90 8.20 -11.04
N LEU A 175 12.94 8.38 -11.96
CA LEU A 175 12.28 7.25 -12.66
C LEU A 175 13.29 6.37 -13.41
N ALA A 176 14.33 6.95 -14.02
CA ALA A 176 15.39 6.19 -14.69
C ALA A 176 16.21 5.34 -13.69
N THR A 177 16.46 5.87 -12.48
CA THR A 177 17.13 5.13 -11.42
C THR A 177 16.25 3.98 -10.93
N LEU A 178 14.97 4.24 -10.73
CA LEU A 178 13.99 3.21 -10.36
C LEU A 178 13.91 2.10 -11.41
N GLN A 179 13.86 2.45 -12.71
CA GLN A 179 13.86 1.47 -13.80
C GLN A 179 15.12 0.60 -13.75
N LYS A 180 16.30 1.21 -13.54
CA LYS A 180 17.56 0.46 -13.41
C LYS A 180 17.56 -0.50 -12.23
N GLN A 181 17.04 -0.08 -11.10
CA GLN A 181 16.92 -0.93 -9.91
C GLN A 181 15.97 -2.11 -10.16
N LEU A 182 14.82 -1.88 -10.79
CA LEU A 182 13.86 -2.93 -11.11
C LEU A 182 14.40 -3.90 -12.15
N ASN A 183 15.10 -3.41 -13.18
CA ASN A 183 15.76 -4.26 -14.18
C ASN A 183 16.80 -5.21 -13.55
N ALA A 184 17.51 -4.74 -12.50
CA ALA A 184 18.48 -5.56 -11.80
C ALA A 184 17.86 -6.79 -11.08
N ILE A 185 16.56 -6.74 -10.80
CA ILE A 185 15.79 -7.85 -10.21
C ILE A 185 14.84 -8.52 -11.21
N GLY A 186 14.98 -8.23 -12.52
CA GLY A 186 14.20 -8.86 -13.60
C GLY A 186 12.81 -8.26 -13.85
N TYR A 187 12.55 -7.02 -13.41
CA TYR A 187 11.26 -6.32 -13.58
C TYR A 187 11.40 -5.07 -14.43
N GLU A 188 10.31 -4.70 -15.12
CA GLU A 188 10.21 -3.48 -15.91
C GLU A 188 9.02 -2.63 -15.44
N ILE A 189 9.15 -1.30 -15.58
CA ILE A 189 8.03 -0.37 -15.33
C ILE A 189 7.11 -0.41 -16.55
N SER A 190 5.85 -0.81 -16.33
CA SER A 190 4.82 -0.70 -17.35
C SER A 190 4.41 0.76 -17.54
N THR A 191 4.24 1.18 -18.79
CA THR A 191 3.67 2.49 -19.17
C THR A 191 2.15 2.46 -19.34
N GLU A 192 1.53 1.30 -19.15
CA GLU A 192 0.08 1.16 -19.18
C GLU A 192 -0.58 1.93 -18.03
N ARG A 193 -1.88 2.16 -18.16
CA ARG A 193 -2.68 2.84 -17.13
C ARG A 193 -2.66 2.13 -15.76
N GLY A 194 -2.32 0.83 -15.71
CA GLY A 194 -2.22 0.02 -14.49
C GLY A 194 -3.58 -0.21 -13.83
N ASP A 195 -4.65 -0.40 -14.59
CA ASP A 195 -5.95 -0.79 -14.08
C ASP A 195 -5.92 -2.21 -13.53
N PHE A 196 -6.72 -2.46 -12.49
CA PHE A 196 -6.99 -3.82 -12.05
C PHE A 196 -7.71 -4.60 -13.16
N LYS A 197 -7.15 -5.74 -13.55
CA LYS A 197 -7.77 -6.68 -14.51
C LYS A 197 -8.25 -7.89 -13.73
N ARG A 198 -9.57 -8.15 -13.71
CA ARG A 198 -10.08 -9.43 -13.18
C ARG A 198 -9.54 -10.58 -14.01
N THR A 199 -9.06 -11.61 -13.36
CA THR A 199 -8.53 -12.83 -13.99
C THR A 199 -9.60 -13.71 -14.63
N THR A 200 -10.46 -13.17 -15.48
CA THR A 200 -11.21 -13.96 -16.46
C THR A 200 -10.37 -14.25 -17.70
N ASP A 201 -9.27 -13.52 -17.89
CA ASP A 201 -8.33 -13.67 -19.00
C ASP A 201 -6.99 -14.25 -18.52
N TYR A 202 -7.01 -15.50 -18.04
CA TYR A 202 -5.81 -16.26 -17.66
C TYR A 202 -4.85 -16.53 -18.84
N THR A 203 -5.20 -16.13 -20.04
CA THR A 203 -4.39 -16.34 -21.25
C THR A 203 -3.27 -15.31 -21.43
N ASP A 204 -3.28 -14.18 -20.73
CA ASP A 204 -2.28 -13.12 -20.91
C ASP A 204 -1.30 -12.93 -19.72
N SER A 205 -1.45 -13.72 -18.65
CA SER A 205 -0.61 -13.58 -17.43
C SER A 205 0.73 -14.33 -17.48
N HIS A 206 1.09 -14.97 -18.60
CA HIS A 206 2.36 -15.69 -18.76
C HIS A 206 3.45 -14.86 -19.45
N ARG A 207 3.43 -13.53 -19.32
CA ARG A 207 4.61 -12.71 -19.61
C ARG A 207 5.49 -12.48 -18.38
N PHE A 208 5.52 -13.46 -17.50
CA PHE A 208 6.59 -13.61 -16.52
C PHE A 208 7.57 -14.62 -17.07
N ILE A 209 8.80 -14.17 -17.28
CA ILE A 209 9.97 -14.97 -17.66
C ILE A 209 9.98 -15.38 -19.14
N SER A 210 10.67 -14.61 -19.95
CA SER A 210 11.46 -15.20 -21.03
C SER A 210 12.89 -14.69 -20.89
N ASN A 211 13.74 -15.65 -20.49
CA ASN A 211 15.21 -15.77 -20.59
C ASN A 211 16.05 -14.51 -20.71
#